data_13445e48ceedcc86b89fecdd3bae95e8
#
_entry.id   13445e48ceedcc86b89fecdd3bae95e8
#
_cell.length_a   1.000
_cell.length_b   1.000
_cell.length_c   1.000
_cell.angle_alpha   90.00
_cell.angle_beta   90.00
_cell.angle_gamma   90.00
#
_symmetry.space_group_name_H-M   'P 1'
#
loop_
_entity.id
_entity.type
_entity.pdbx_description
1 polymer ?
#
loop_
_entity_poly.entity_id
_entity_poly.type
_entity_poly.pdbx_seq_one_letter_code
_entity_poly.pdbx_strand_id
1 'polypeptide(L)'
;MSDEPARPAAGPVVIAYDGSELSRRGIEEAGELLSPGRQALVVCVWEPFDLGFVPVDDAPFDAEDAAAVRAAAERTAAAGAALADAAGFRSESLAIDTAPAWKGIVQLAEERDASVIVLGSHGRSGLASVIVGSVAGAVAAHSHRTV
;
A
#
# COMPACT_ATOMS: atom_id res chain seq x y z
N MET A 1 26.52 -1.04 -32.66
CA MET A 1 25.22 -0.43 -32.29
C MET A 1 24.20 -1.52 -32.22
N SER A 2 23.89 -1.92 -31.03
CA SER A 2 22.84 -2.91 -30.80
C SER A 2 21.49 -2.19 -30.85
N ASP A 3 20.67 -2.56 -31.82
CA ASP A 3 19.25 -2.24 -31.86
C ASP A 3 18.51 -3.06 -30.78
N GLU A 4 18.84 -2.83 -29.50
CA GLU A 4 17.97 -3.34 -28.44
C GLU A 4 16.70 -2.50 -28.46
N PRO A 5 15.53 -3.12 -28.62
CA PRO A 5 14.29 -2.38 -28.46
C PRO A 5 14.30 -1.76 -27.07
N ALA A 6 14.02 -0.45 -27.00
CA ALA A 6 13.91 0.24 -25.75
C ALA A 6 13.02 -0.58 -24.81
N ARG A 7 13.57 -0.97 -23.65
CA ARG A 7 12.76 -1.65 -22.62
C ARG A 7 11.51 -0.78 -22.37
N PRO A 8 10.33 -1.36 -22.43
CA PRO A 8 9.14 -0.60 -22.07
C PRO A 8 9.36 0.01 -20.69
N ALA A 9 8.96 1.26 -20.51
CA ALA A 9 9.08 1.91 -19.24
C ALA A 9 8.49 1.00 -18.16
N ALA A 10 9.24 0.76 -17.08
CA ALA A 10 8.78 -0.07 -15.98
C ALA A 10 7.46 0.48 -15.45
N GLY A 11 6.50 -0.39 -15.18
CA GLY A 11 5.22 -0.03 -14.57
C GLY A 11 5.39 0.65 -13.22
N PRO A 12 4.32 1.25 -12.67
CA PRO A 12 4.39 1.93 -11.39
C PRO A 12 4.75 0.98 -10.25
N VAL A 13 5.25 1.55 -9.17
CA VAL A 13 5.46 0.86 -7.89
C VAL A 13 4.17 1.00 -7.08
N VAL A 14 3.59 -0.09 -6.64
CA VAL A 14 2.48 -0.06 -5.67
C VAL A 14 3.06 -0.12 -4.27
N ILE A 15 2.75 0.86 -3.45
CA ILE A 15 3.21 0.94 -2.07
C ILE A 15 2.01 0.87 -1.14
N ALA A 16 1.93 -0.18 -0.33
CA ALA A 16 0.90 -0.30 0.69
C ALA A 16 1.35 0.43 1.96
N TYR A 17 0.56 1.39 2.41
CA TYR A 17 0.85 2.20 3.58
C TYR A 17 -0.36 2.26 4.51
N ASP A 18 -0.14 1.87 5.76
CA ASP A 18 -1.18 1.81 6.79
C ASP A 18 -0.95 2.78 7.96
N GLY A 19 0.04 3.66 7.84
CA GLY A 19 0.43 4.57 8.90
C GLY A 19 1.41 3.99 9.92
N SER A 20 1.77 2.71 9.81
CA SER A 20 2.72 2.08 10.71
C SER A 20 4.17 2.50 10.41
N GLU A 21 5.02 2.38 11.43
CA GLU A 21 6.46 2.64 11.29
C GLU A 21 7.12 1.70 10.29
N LEU A 22 6.68 0.44 10.23
CA LEU A 22 7.22 -0.54 9.28
C LEU A 22 6.86 -0.23 7.85
N SER A 23 5.64 0.24 7.59
CA SER A 23 5.26 0.67 6.25
C SER A 23 5.99 1.96 5.84
N ARG A 24 6.25 2.88 6.78
CA ARG A 24 7.08 4.05 6.53
C ARG A 24 8.51 3.68 6.14
N ARG A 25 9.12 2.75 6.87
CA ARG A 25 10.45 2.23 6.54
C ARG A 25 10.48 1.56 5.17
N GLY A 26 9.44 0.84 4.82
CA GLY A 26 9.30 0.24 3.49
C GLY A 26 9.38 1.28 2.37
N ILE A 27 8.76 2.44 2.55
CA ILE A 27 8.85 3.55 1.60
C ILE A 27 10.27 4.09 1.50
N GLU A 28 10.92 4.33 2.63
CA GLU A 28 12.28 4.87 2.68
C GLU A 28 13.28 3.91 2.02
N GLU A 29 13.23 2.63 2.35
CA GLU A 29 14.09 1.60 1.79
C GLU A 29 13.85 1.41 0.29
N ALA A 30 12.59 1.42 -0.13
CA ALA A 30 12.25 1.34 -1.56
C ALA A 30 12.83 2.54 -2.33
N GLY A 31 12.81 3.73 -1.74
CA GLY A 31 13.42 4.93 -2.33
C GLY A 31 14.93 4.81 -2.52
N GLU A 32 15.61 4.08 -1.65
CA GLU A 32 17.05 3.82 -1.77
C GLU A 32 17.37 2.75 -2.81
N LEU A 33 16.51 1.74 -2.94
CA LEU A 33 16.74 0.57 -3.81
C LEU A 33 16.30 0.80 -5.25
N LEU A 34 15.29 1.64 -5.47
CA LEU A 34 14.70 1.86 -6.77
C LEU A 34 15.19 3.18 -7.39
N SER A 35 15.18 3.23 -8.71
CA SER A 35 15.61 4.44 -9.44
C SER A 35 14.72 5.64 -9.09
N PRO A 36 15.30 6.83 -8.89
CA PRO A 36 14.53 8.03 -8.58
C PRO A 36 13.60 8.42 -9.75
N GLY A 37 12.52 9.10 -9.42
CA GLY A 37 11.54 9.59 -10.38
C GLY A 37 10.52 8.56 -10.85
N ARG A 38 10.52 7.35 -10.31
CA ARG A 38 9.53 6.32 -10.65
C ARG A 38 8.15 6.72 -10.11
N GLN A 39 7.13 6.39 -10.88
CA GLN A 39 5.74 6.57 -10.43
C GLN A 39 5.42 5.58 -9.32
N ALA A 40 4.83 6.06 -8.24
CA ALA A 40 4.36 5.25 -7.13
C ALA A 40 2.88 5.47 -6.89
N LEU A 41 2.16 4.38 -6.68
CA LEU A 41 0.77 4.39 -6.24
C LEU A 41 0.76 4.01 -4.77
N VAL A 42 0.57 4.98 -3.90
CA VAL A 42 0.52 4.76 -2.45
C VAL A 42 -0.91 4.46 -2.04
N VAL A 43 -1.15 3.25 -1.60
CA VAL A 43 -2.49 2.76 -1.31
C VAL A 43 -2.66 2.47 0.18
N CYS A 44 -3.73 2.98 0.75
CA CYS A 44 -4.25 2.55 2.04
C CYS A 44 -5.50 1.72 1.78
N VAL A 45 -5.43 0.43 2.06
CA VAL A 45 -6.58 -0.47 1.95
C VAL A 45 -7.27 -0.52 3.30
N TRP A 46 -8.56 -0.28 3.30
CA TRP A 46 -9.37 -0.36 4.50
C TRP A 46 -10.51 -1.37 4.31
N GLU A 47 -10.83 -2.04 5.39
CA GLU A 47 -11.96 -2.97 5.43
C GLU A 47 -13.14 -2.28 6.10
N PRO A 48 -14.38 -2.47 5.60
CA PRO A 48 -15.56 -1.82 6.16
C PRO A 48 -15.78 -2.08 7.66
N PHE A 49 -15.21 -3.16 8.17
CA PHE A 49 -15.29 -3.57 9.57
C PHE A 49 -13.97 -3.48 10.31
N ASP A 50 -13.04 -2.66 9.85
CA ASP A 50 -11.75 -2.48 10.52
C ASP A 50 -11.94 -1.68 11.81
N LEU A 51 -11.95 -2.39 12.93
CA LEU A 51 -12.17 -1.84 14.27
C LEU A 51 -11.08 -0.85 14.71
N GLY A 52 -9.96 -0.77 14.01
CA GLY A 52 -8.90 0.21 14.28
C GLY A 52 -9.29 1.64 13.94
N PHE A 53 -10.35 1.84 13.16
CA PHE A 53 -10.84 3.15 12.73
C PHE A 53 -12.21 3.50 13.28
N VAL A 54 -12.94 2.55 13.85
CA VAL A 54 -14.31 2.73 14.32
C VAL A 54 -14.32 2.70 15.85
N PRO A 55 -14.89 3.72 16.53
CA PRO A 55 -15.13 3.63 17.96
C PRO A 55 -15.99 2.40 18.24
N VAL A 56 -15.59 1.60 19.23
CA VAL A 56 -16.37 0.45 19.67
C VAL A 56 -17.59 0.96 20.44
N ASP A 57 -18.60 1.33 19.70
CA ASP A 57 -19.92 1.66 20.23
C ASP A 57 -20.91 0.60 19.76
N ASP A 58 -21.88 0.26 20.60
CA ASP A 58 -22.94 -0.71 20.30
C ASP A 58 -23.90 -0.25 19.18
N ALA A 59 -23.57 0.85 18.50
CA ALA A 59 -24.34 1.36 17.38
C ALA A 59 -24.04 0.61 16.08
N PRO A 60 -25.02 0.31 15.24
CA PRO A 60 -24.77 -0.30 13.94
C PRO A 60 -23.89 0.62 13.07
N PHE A 61 -22.96 0.02 12.35
CA PHE A 61 -22.10 0.70 11.38
C PHE A 61 -22.96 1.32 10.28
N ASP A 62 -23.00 2.63 10.20
CA ASP A 62 -23.82 3.36 9.24
C ASP A 62 -22.99 4.06 8.12
N ALA A 63 -23.68 4.79 7.24
CA ALA A 63 -23.04 5.48 6.12
C ALA A 63 -22.09 6.62 6.59
N GLU A 64 -22.36 7.25 7.74
CA GLU A 64 -21.47 8.27 8.31
C GLU A 64 -20.18 7.65 8.85
N ASP A 65 -20.28 6.47 9.48
CA ASP A 65 -19.13 5.72 9.95
C ASP A 65 -18.26 5.27 8.79
N ALA A 66 -18.87 4.78 7.71
CA ALA A 66 -18.17 4.40 6.49
C ALA A 66 -17.44 5.60 5.86
N ALA A 67 -18.07 6.76 5.80
CA ALA A 67 -17.46 7.99 5.30
C ALA A 67 -16.29 8.45 6.17
N ALA A 68 -16.39 8.32 7.49
CA ALA A 68 -15.32 8.67 8.41
C ALA A 68 -14.11 7.75 8.26
N VAL A 69 -14.32 6.44 8.10
CA VAL A 69 -13.26 5.46 7.87
C VAL A 69 -12.58 5.72 6.53
N ARG A 70 -13.35 5.96 5.48
CA ARG A 70 -12.82 6.30 4.16
C ARG A 70 -11.97 7.57 4.21
N ALA A 71 -12.45 8.62 4.86
CA ALA A 71 -11.70 9.87 5.00
C ALA A 71 -10.38 9.65 5.76
N ALA A 72 -10.38 8.81 6.80
CA ALA A 72 -9.17 8.44 7.53
C ALA A 72 -8.17 7.68 6.64
N ALA A 73 -8.66 6.75 5.82
CA ALA A 73 -7.83 6.01 4.87
C ALA A 73 -7.25 6.93 3.80
N GLU A 74 -8.02 7.88 3.29
CA GLU A 74 -7.54 8.87 2.33
C GLU A 74 -6.43 9.75 2.92
N ARG A 75 -6.58 10.19 4.17
CA ARG A 75 -5.53 10.95 4.88
C ARG A 75 -4.28 10.12 5.09
N THR A 76 -4.42 8.85 5.45
CA THR A 76 -3.29 7.94 5.61
C THR A 76 -2.56 7.73 4.29
N ALA A 77 -3.28 7.49 3.21
CA ALA A 77 -2.69 7.34 1.88
C ALA A 77 -1.97 8.62 1.44
N ALA A 78 -2.55 9.79 1.69
CA ALA A 78 -1.93 11.07 1.37
C ALA A 78 -0.63 11.31 2.16
N ALA A 79 -0.61 10.95 3.44
CA ALA A 79 0.59 11.00 4.27
C ALA A 79 1.68 10.08 3.72
N GLY A 80 1.32 8.87 3.30
CA GLY A 80 2.24 7.94 2.65
C GLY A 80 2.78 8.46 1.32
N ALA A 81 1.93 9.11 0.54
CA ALA A 81 2.35 9.75 -0.73
C ALA A 81 3.37 10.86 -0.50
N ALA A 82 3.19 11.68 0.54
CA ALA A 82 4.16 12.69 0.90
C ALA A 82 5.52 12.09 1.29
N LEU A 83 5.52 10.97 2.03
CA LEU A 83 6.73 10.23 2.35
C LEU A 83 7.40 9.65 1.10
N ALA A 84 6.62 9.14 0.17
CA ALA A 84 7.14 8.59 -1.09
C ALA A 84 7.75 9.69 -1.96
N ASP A 85 7.12 10.86 -2.05
CA ASP A 85 7.70 12.01 -2.75
C ASP A 85 9.04 12.43 -2.13
N ALA A 86 9.12 12.48 -0.80
CA ALA A 86 10.37 12.77 -0.09
C ALA A 86 11.45 11.71 -0.33
N ALA A 87 11.04 10.47 -0.60
CA ALA A 87 11.95 9.36 -0.91
C ALA A 87 12.40 9.32 -2.39
N GLY A 88 11.89 10.21 -3.23
CA GLY A 88 12.29 10.34 -4.63
C GLY A 88 11.31 9.78 -5.66
N PHE A 89 10.12 9.34 -5.24
CA PHE A 89 9.06 8.91 -6.14
C PHE A 89 8.21 10.08 -6.65
N ARG A 90 7.48 9.84 -7.70
CA ARG A 90 6.35 10.67 -8.11
C ARG A 90 5.08 9.94 -7.72
N SER A 91 4.45 10.33 -6.63
CA SER A 91 3.40 9.55 -6.01
C SER A 91 2.00 10.07 -6.26
N GLU A 92 1.06 9.13 -6.27
CA GLU A 92 -0.37 9.32 -6.23
C GLU A 92 -0.91 8.54 -5.04
N SER A 93 -1.87 9.08 -4.31
CA SER A 93 -2.49 8.42 -3.17
C SER A 93 -3.85 7.83 -3.53
N LEU A 94 -4.12 6.63 -3.02
CA LEU A 94 -5.38 5.92 -3.23
C LEU A 94 -5.86 5.30 -1.92
N ALA A 95 -7.14 5.44 -1.64
CA ALA A 95 -7.79 4.68 -0.58
C ALA A 95 -8.73 3.66 -1.23
N ILE A 96 -8.59 2.41 -0.85
CA ILE A 96 -9.37 1.30 -1.44
C ILE A 96 -10.13 0.57 -0.35
N ASP A 97 -11.42 0.38 -0.60
CA ASP A 97 -12.30 -0.44 0.21
C ASP A 97 -12.30 -1.87 -0.33
N THR A 98 -11.64 -2.77 0.34
CA THR A 98 -11.58 -4.19 -0.06
C THR A 98 -11.28 -5.06 1.14
N ALA A 99 -12.02 -6.14 1.28
CA ALA A 99 -11.78 -7.18 2.26
C ALA A 99 -11.60 -8.54 1.54
N PRO A 100 -10.56 -9.28 1.85
CA PRO A 100 -9.41 -8.94 2.70
C PRO A 100 -8.45 -7.92 2.03
N ALA A 101 -7.71 -7.19 2.84
CA ALA A 101 -6.84 -6.08 2.37
C ALA A 101 -5.84 -6.50 1.28
N TRP A 102 -5.22 -7.67 1.41
CA TRP A 102 -4.25 -8.16 0.42
C TRP A 102 -4.83 -8.23 -1.00
N LYS A 103 -6.11 -8.55 -1.10
CA LYS A 103 -6.80 -8.67 -2.38
C LYS A 103 -6.86 -7.34 -3.15
N GLY A 104 -7.12 -6.26 -2.43
CA GLY A 104 -7.11 -4.92 -3.01
C GLY A 104 -5.73 -4.51 -3.52
N ILE A 105 -4.68 -4.85 -2.78
CA ILE A 105 -3.29 -4.57 -3.17
C ILE A 105 -2.92 -5.33 -4.44
N VAL A 106 -3.18 -6.63 -4.46
CA VAL A 106 -2.87 -7.50 -5.62
C VAL A 106 -3.67 -7.06 -6.84
N GLN A 107 -4.95 -6.79 -6.67
CA GLN A 107 -5.82 -6.34 -7.76
C GLN A 107 -5.35 -5.01 -8.36
N LEU A 108 -5.02 -4.04 -7.52
CA LEU A 108 -4.48 -2.76 -7.99
C LEU A 108 -3.18 -2.95 -8.79
N ALA A 109 -2.29 -3.79 -8.30
CA ALA A 109 -1.03 -4.08 -8.97
C ALA A 109 -1.24 -4.70 -10.36
N GLU A 110 -2.21 -5.59 -10.49
CA GLU A 110 -2.57 -6.19 -11.77
C GLU A 110 -3.22 -5.18 -12.73
N GLU A 111 -4.18 -4.39 -12.25
CA GLU A 111 -4.89 -3.39 -13.05
C GLU A 111 -3.95 -2.29 -13.59
N ARG A 112 -2.97 -1.92 -12.81
CA ARG A 112 -2.01 -0.86 -13.15
C ARG A 112 -0.73 -1.38 -13.77
N ASP A 113 -0.62 -2.68 -14.00
CA ASP A 113 0.59 -3.32 -14.52
C ASP A 113 1.85 -2.92 -13.72
N ALA A 114 1.74 -3.02 -12.40
CA ALA A 114 2.81 -2.64 -11.49
C ALA A 114 4.05 -3.51 -11.67
N SER A 115 5.21 -2.89 -11.56
CA SER A 115 6.48 -3.60 -11.62
C SER A 115 6.89 -4.21 -10.29
N VAL A 116 6.53 -3.57 -9.18
CA VAL A 116 6.92 -3.96 -7.83
C VAL A 116 5.80 -3.59 -6.86
N ILE A 117 5.60 -4.44 -5.86
CA ILE A 117 4.74 -4.15 -4.71
C ILE A 117 5.64 -4.00 -3.48
N VAL A 118 5.52 -2.88 -2.79
CA VAL A 118 6.25 -2.58 -1.56
C VAL A 118 5.27 -2.57 -0.39
N LEU A 119 5.60 -3.30 0.66
CA LEU A 119 4.81 -3.28 1.89
C LEU A 119 5.67 -3.64 3.10
N GLY A 120 5.25 -3.21 4.27
CA GLY A 120 5.89 -3.61 5.51
C GLY A 120 5.60 -5.09 5.82
N SER A 121 6.54 -5.75 6.45
CA SER A 121 6.40 -7.15 6.85
C SER A 121 5.32 -7.37 7.91
N HIS A 122 5.00 -6.31 8.70
CA HIS A 122 3.98 -6.30 9.74
C HIS A 122 3.23 -4.97 9.65
N GLY A 123 1.91 -5.02 9.78
CA GLY A 123 1.07 -3.84 9.81
C GLY A 123 0.95 -3.23 11.21
N ARG A 124 -0.19 -2.61 11.49
CA ARG A 124 -0.48 -1.91 12.75
C ARG A 124 -0.38 -2.76 14.01
N SER A 125 -0.49 -4.06 13.91
CA SER A 125 -0.39 -4.95 15.06
C SER A 125 0.98 -4.94 15.73
N GLY A 126 2.02 -4.44 15.05
CA GLY A 126 3.35 -4.20 15.63
C GLY A 126 3.99 -5.40 16.30
N LEU A 127 3.55 -6.61 15.96
CA LEU A 127 4.07 -7.83 16.55
C LEU A 127 5.52 -8.00 16.12
N ALA A 128 6.44 -7.83 17.07
CA ALA A 128 7.85 -8.09 16.91
C ALA A 128 8.12 -9.61 16.84
N SER A 129 7.47 -10.30 15.92
CA SER A 129 7.69 -11.71 15.69
C SER A 129 8.42 -11.93 14.37
N VAL A 130 9.17 -13.01 14.29
CA VAL A 130 9.86 -13.46 13.07
C VAL A 130 8.85 -13.85 11.97
N ILE A 131 7.56 -13.82 12.28
CA ILE A 131 6.49 -14.22 11.39
C ILE A 131 6.10 -13.03 10.52
N VAL A 132 6.17 -13.19 9.21
CA VAL A 132 5.66 -12.22 8.24
C VAL A 132 4.18 -11.98 8.48
N GLY A 133 3.75 -10.71 8.51
CA GLY A 133 2.35 -10.36 8.71
C GLY A 133 1.41 -10.99 7.69
N SER A 134 0.14 -11.17 8.06
CA SER A 134 -0.86 -11.85 7.24
C SER A 134 -1.05 -11.19 5.87
N VAL A 135 -1.05 -9.87 5.80
CA VAL A 135 -1.20 -9.13 4.53
C VAL A 135 0.04 -9.32 3.65
N ALA A 136 1.24 -9.14 4.20
CA ALA A 136 2.49 -9.31 3.46
C ALA A 136 2.65 -10.74 2.95
N GLY A 137 2.36 -11.73 3.78
CA GLY A 137 2.41 -13.14 3.40
C GLY A 137 1.41 -13.48 2.29
N ALA A 138 0.19 -12.98 2.39
CA ALA A 138 -0.84 -13.22 1.39
C ALA A 138 -0.53 -12.53 0.06
N VAL A 139 -0.03 -11.29 0.08
CA VAL A 139 0.41 -10.59 -1.14
C VAL A 139 1.53 -11.36 -1.82
N ALA A 140 2.53 -11.79 -1.08
CA ALA A 140 3.64 -12.57 -1.63
C ALA A 140 3.17 -13.90 -2.24
N ALA A 141 2.19 -14.56 -1.61
CA ALA A 141 1.66 -15.85 -2.07
C ALA A 141 0.78 -15.73 -3.31
N HIS A 142 0.03 -14.64 -3.45
CA HIS A 142 -0.99 -14.48 -4.49
C HIS A 142 -0.60 -13.54 -5.63
N SER A 143 0.42 -12.71 -5.45
CA SER A 143 0.87 -11.79 -6.49
C SER A 143 1.74 -12.49 -7.53
N HIS A 144 1.57 -12.08 -8.79
CA HIS A 144 2.48 -12.43 -9.88
C HIS A 144 3.57 -11.36 -10.10
N ARG A 145 3.57 -10.32 -9.28
CA ARG A 145 4.53 -9.22 -9.35
C ARG A 145 5.61 -9.40 -8.30
N THR A 146 6.73 -8.74 -8.48
CA THR A 146 7.79 -8.69 -7.46
C THR A 146 7.25 -8.01 -6.20
N VAL A 147 7.49 -8.62 -5.06
CA VAL A 147 7.04 -8.13 -3.76
C VAL A 147 8.25 -7.86 -2.88
#